data_91d1331b4ce6d37e5198479a7cd4a7d1
#
_entry.id   91d1331b4ce6d37e5198479a7cd4a7d1
#
_cell.length_a   1.000
_cell.length_b   1.000
_cell.length_c   1.000
_cell.angle_alpha   90.00
_cell.angle_beta   90.00
_cell.angle_gamma   90.00
#
_symmetry.space_group_name_H-M   'P 1'
#
loop_
_entity.id
_entity.type
_entity.pdbx_description
1 polymer ?
#
loop_
_entity_poly.entity_id
_entity_poly.type
_entity_poly.pdbx_seq_one_letter_code
_entity_poly.pdbx_strand_id
1 'polypeptide(L)'
;MLCSAALVVGAVAAPPSKPLRIGQCARTSIKEIGHRLEDGITHVPMPGSGSAVTFANGLYQVSYDELPDIHRAHRGDPVLICLVSLPSDCPKGDDRGKIYKTTDLRTHRSWMLPDSEHSCGGA
;
A
#
# COMPACT_ATOMS: atom_id res chain seq x y z
N MET A 1 -6.39 30.40 41.57
CA MET A 1 -6.88 30.68 40.22
C MET A 1 -6.14 29.81 39.24
N LEU A 2 -6.80 28.80 38.78
CA LEU A 2 -6.23 27.85 37.86
C LEU A 2 -6.67 28.23 36.42
N CYS A 3 -5.73 28.70 35.63
CA CYS A 3 -5.93 28.75 34.19
C CYS A 3 -5.84 27.35 33.61
N SER A 4 -6.98 26.73 33.39
CA SER A 4 -7.03 25.56 32.54
C SER A 4 -6.80 25.96 31.09
N ALA A 5 -5.57 25.84 30.64
CA ALA A 5 -5.31 25.84 29.22
C ALA A 5 -5.90 24.54 28.64
N ALA A 6 -7.06 24.64 28.04
CA ALA A 6 -7.60 23.53 27.24
C ALA A 6 -6.67 23.39 26.03
N LEU A 7 -5.82 22.37 26.07
CA LEU A 7 -5.10 21.91 24.89
C LEU A 7 -6.14 21.34 23.92
N VAL A 8 -6.58 22.17 23.00
CA VAL A 8 -7.29 21.66 21.83
C VAL A 8 -6.25 20.98 20.95
N VAL A 9 -6.13 19.66 21.11
CA VAL A 9 -5.39 18.86 20.15
C VAL A 9 -6.26 18.80 18.91
N GLY A 10 -6.10 19.79 18.03
CA GLY A 10 -6.66 19.71 16.70
C GLY A 10 -6.11 18.45 16.03
N ALA A 11 -6.98 17.69 15.36
CA ALA A 11 -6.54 16.60 14.52
C ALA A 11 -5.61 17.19 13.45
N VAL A 12 -4.31 17.07 13.65
CA VAL A 12 -3.33 17.41 12.63
C VAL A 12 -3.40 16.31 11.59
N ALA A 13 -3.76 16.66 10.36
CA ALA A 13 -3.64 15.73 9.25
C ALA A 13 -2.20 15.17 9.25
N ALA A 14 -2.08 13.86 9.20
CA ALA A 14 -0.77 13.25 9.14
C ALA A 14 0.01 13.87 7.98
N PRO A 15 1.28 14.27 8.19
CA PRO A 15 2.09 14.79 7.09
C PRO A 15 2.20 13.72 6.00
N PRO A 16 2.29 14.12 4.71
CA PRO A 16 2.48 13.16 3.63
C PRO A 16 3.69 12.30 3.96
N SER A 17 3.53 10.99 3.80
CA SER A 17 4.59 10.03 4.07
C SER A 17 5.81 10.36 3.23
N LYS A 18 6.96 10.50 3.85
CA LYS A 18 8.21 10.65 3.11
C LYS A 18 8.46 9.40 2.29
N PRO A 19 8.96 9.51 1.05
CA PRO A 19 9.34 8.35 0.27
C PRO A 19 10.33 7.49 1.05
N LEU A 20 10.11 6.18 1.04
CA LEU A 20 11.04 5.24 1.63
C LEU A 20 12.28 5.10 0.77
N ARG A 21 13.41 4.88 1.41
CA ARG A 21 14.64 4.43 0.76
C ARG A 21 14.70 2.91 0.79
N ILE A 22 15.50 2.33 -0.10
CA ILE A 22 15.73 0.88 -0.10
C ILE A 22 16.20 0.43 1.30
N GLY A 23 15.52 -0.59 1.84
CA GLY A 23 15.75 -1.11 3.17
C GLY A 23 14.99 -0.42 4.29
N GLN A 24 14.35 0.69 4.02
CA GLN A 24 13.49 1.36 5.01
C GLN A 24 12.09 0.78 5.01
N CYS A 25 11.47 0.82 6.19
CA CYS A 25 10.11 0.35 6.40
C CYS A 25 9.25 1.44 7.00
N ALA A 26 7.95 1.37 6.68
CA ALA A 26 6.92 2.19 7.30
C ALA A 26 5.89 1.28 7.97
N ARG A 27 5.37 1.74 9.11
CA ARG A 27 4.21 1.15 9.75
C ARG A 27 2.96 1.83 9.25
N THR A 28 1.99 1.03 8.80
CA THR A 28 0.70 1.51 8.36
C THR A 28 -0.35 0.44 8.61
N SER A 29 -1.52 0.58 8.04
CA SER A 29 -2.57 -0.43 8.10
C SER A 29 -3.18 -0.65 6.72
N ILE A 30 -3.85 -1.79 6.56
CA ILE A 30 -4.57 -2.08 5.34
C ILE A 30 -5.84 -1.24 5.31
N LYS A 31 -5.98 -0.44 4.26
CA LYS A 31 -7.17 0.36 4.01
C LYS A 31 -8.19 -0.43 3.21
N GLU A 32 -7.75 -1.16 2.19
CA GLU A 32 -8.62 -1.88 1.29
C GLU A 32 -7.90 -3.08 0.68
N ILE A 33 -8.63 -4.18 0.55
CA ILE A 33 -8.20 -5.39 -0.14
C ILE A 33 -9.20 -5.68 -1.25
N GLY A 34 -8.69 -6.00 -2.43
CA GLY A 34 -9.54 -6.29 -3.56
C GLY A 34 -8.85 -7.14 -4.61
N HIS A 35 -9.51 -7.23 -5.74
CA HIS A 35 -8.97 -7.83 -6.95
C HIS A 35 -8.29 -6.76 -7.80
N ARG A 36 -7.37 -7.18 -8.65
CA ARG A 36 -6.65 -6.26 -9.55
C ARG A 36 -7.59 -5.48 -10.44
N LEU A 37 -8.62 -6.14 -10.97
CA LEU A 37 -9.60 -5.53 -11.85
C LEU A 37 -11.00 -5.58 -11.24
N GLU A 38 -11.79 -4.60 -11.60
CA GLU A 38 -13.22 -4.56 -11.37
C GLU A 38 -13.94 -4.16 -12.66
N ASP A 39 -15.22 -4.49 -12.75
CA ASP A 39 -16.04 -4.08 -13.89
C ASP A 39 -16.10 -2.55 -13.97
N GLY A 40 -15.84 -1.99 -15.15
CA GLY A 40 -15.75 -0.54 -15.35
C GLY A 40 -17.07 0.21 -15.17
N ILE A 41 -18.20 -0.49 -15.16
CA ILE A 41 -19.55 0.08 -15.02
C ILE A 41 -20.12 -0.21 -13.63
N THR A 42 -20.10 -1.48 -13.23
CA THR A 42 -20.73 -1.93 -11.97
C THR A 42 -19.81 -1.88 -10.78
N HIS A 43 -18.48 -1.71 -10.97
CA HIS A 43 -17.45 -1.79 -9.95
C HIS A 43 -17.42 -3.13 -9.21
N VAL A 44 -18.01 -4.17 -9.81
CA VAL A 44 -17.94 -5.52 -9.24
C VAL A 44 -16.53 -6.08 -9.42
N PRO A 45 -15.90 -6.58 -8.35
CA PRO A 45 -14.58 -7.21 -8.47
C PRO A 45 -14.60 -8.38 -9.44
N MET A 46 -13.53 -8.51 -10.22
CA MET A 46 -13.36 -9.60 -11.18
C MET A 46 -12.47 -10.69 -10.59
N PRO A 47 -13.04 -11.78 -10.03
CA PRO A 47 -12.26 -12.89 -9.49
C PRO A 47 -11.33 -13.48 -10.55
N GLY A 48 -10.13 -13.88 -10.11
CA GLY A 48 -9.12 -14.42 -11.02
C GLY A 48 -8.29 -13.37 -11.75
N SER A 49 -8.59 -12.08 -11.57
CA SER A 49 -7.82 -11.00 -12.21
C SER A 49 -6.52 -10.65 -11.50
N GLY A 50 -6.33 -11.12 -10.28
CA GLY A 50 -5.20 -10.79 -9.44
C GLY A 50 -5.60 -10.13 -8.14
N SER A 51 -4.62 -9.75 -7.34
CA SER A 51 -4.81 -9.15 -6.01
C SER A 51 -4.39 -7.70 -5.98
N ALA A 52 -5.04 -6.90 -5.15
CA ALA A 52 -4.69 -5.50 -4.92
C ALA A 52 -4.86 -5.13 -3.46
N VAL A 53 -3.93 -4.34 -2.93
CA VAL A 53 -3.96 -3.84 -1.56
C VAL A 53 -3.66 -2.36 -1.55
N THR A 54 -4.50 -1.59 -0.87
CA THR A 54 -4.27 -0.18 -0.60
C THR A 54 -4.01 0.01 0.89
N PHE A 55 -3.02 0.82 1.23
CA PHE A 55 -2.64 1.10 2.60
C PHE A 55 -3.06 2.49 3.04
N ALA A 56 -3.25 2.67 4.33
CA ALA A 56 -3.68 3.94 4.91
C ALA A 56 -2.71 5.09 4.64
N ASN A 57 -1.42 4.81 4.46
CA ASN A 57 -0.40 5.81 4.12
C ASN A 57 -0.34 6.16 2.62
N GLY A 58 -1.26 5.62 1.81
CA GLY A 58 -1.33 5.88 0.37
C GLY A 58 -0.52 4.94 -0.50
N LEU A 59 0.28 4.04 0.07
CA LEU A 59 0.97 3.02 -0.71
C LEU A 59 -0.01 2.00 -1.26
N TYR A 60 0.38 1.34 -2.34
CA TYR A 60 -0.43 0.39 -3.08
C TYR A 60 0.44 -0.75 -3.59
N GLN A 61 -0.12 -1.94 -3.63
CA GLN A 61 0.53 -3.10 -4.23
C GLN A 61 -0.48 -3.90 -5.06
N VAL A 62 0.00 -4.48 -6.14
CA VAL A 62 -0.83 -5.21 -7.08
C VAL A 62 -0.11 -6.43 -7.63
N SER A 63 -0.87 -7.49 -7.89
CA SER A 63 -0.39 -8.72 -8.52
C SER A 63 -1.36 -9.19 -9.59
N TYR A 64 -0.82 -9.78 -10.67
CA TYR A 64 -1.63 -10.51 -11.65
C TYR A 64 -2.13 -11.85 -11.08
N ASP A 65 -1.50 -12.33 -10.01
CA ASP A 65 -1.89 -13.56 -9.35
C ASP A 65 -2.80 -13.30 -8.15
N GLU A 66 -3.72 -14.24 -7.89
CA GLU A 66 -4.50 -14.25 -6.65
C GLU A 66 -3.63 -14.81 -5.53
N LEU A 67 -3.21 -13.94 -4.61
CA LEU A 67 -2.34 -14.32 -3.50
C LEU A 67 -3.16 -14.66 -2.26
N PRO A 68 -3.13 -15.93 -1.79
CA PRO A 68 -3.90 -16.32 -0.60
C PRO A 68 -3.56 -15.50 0.63
N ASP A 69 -2.31 -15.11 0.81
CA ASP A 69 -1.89 -14.32 1.97
C ASP A 69 -2.52 -12.92 2.00
N ILE A 70 -2.77 -12.34 0.85
CA ILE A 70 -3.51 -11.08 0.75
C ILE A 70 -4.99 -11.29 1.08
N HIS A 71 -5.60 -12.33 0.54
CA HIS A 71 -7.02 -12.59 0.77
C HIS A 71 -7.33 -13.04 2.20
N ARG A 72 -6.33 -13.51 2.96
CA ARG A 72 -6.44 -13.79 4.40
C ARG A 72 -6.26 -12.57 5.27
N ALA A 73 -5.69 -11.50 4.75
CA ALA A 73 -5.55 -10.24 5.44
C ALA A 73 -6.91 -9.55 5.55
N HIS A 74 -7.04 -8.68 6.54
CA HIS A 74 -8.27 -7.92 6.77
C HIS A 74 -8.01 -6.42 6.71
N ARG A 75 -9.01 -5.67 6.28
CA ARG A 75 -9.02 -4.22 6.43
C ARG A 75 -8.74 -3.86 7.89
N GLY A 76 -7.82 -2.92 8.11
CA GLY A 76 -7.40 -2.49 9.44
C GLY A 76 -6.23 -3.27 10.02
N ASP A 77 -5.78 -4.36 9.39
CA ASP A 77 -4.61 -5.08 9.86
C ASP A 77 -3.39 -4.16 9.90
N PRO A 78 -2.64 -4.13 11.02
CA PRO A 78 -1.38 -3.42 11.05
C PRO A 78 -0.37 -4.16 10.18
N VAL A 79 0.41 -3.40 9.43
CA VAL A 79 1.42 -3.95 8.53
C VAL A 79 2.73 -3.19 8.65
N LEU A 80 3.81 -3.89 8.29
CA LEU A 80 5.11 -3.30 8.06
C LEU A 80 5.39 -3.41 6.56
N ILE A 81 5.61 -2.28 5.90
CA ILE A 81 5.89 -2.22 4.47
C ILE A 81 7.27 -1.64 4.23
N CYS A 82 8.12 -2.39 3.54
CA CYS A 82 9.53 -2.06 3.33
C CYS A 82 9.83 -1.94 1.86
N LEU A 83 10.58 -0.91 1.47
CA LEU A 83 11.03 -0.77 0.08
C LEU A 83 12.20 -1.71 -0.19
N VAL A 84 12.04 -2.57 -1.19
CA VAL A 84 13.03 -3.58 -1.56
C VAL A 84 13.87 -3.14 -2.75
N SER A 85 13.22 -2.61 -3.79
CA SER A 85 13.93 -2.18 -4.99
C SER A 85 13.22 -1.02 -5.68
N LEU A 86 14.02 -0.25 -6.43
CA LEU A 86 13.55 0.83 -7.27
C LEU A 86 13.61 0.40 -8.74
N PRO A 87 12.68 0.90 -9.57
CA PRO A 87 12.78 0.69 -11.01
C PRO A 87 13.99 1.43 -11.55
N SER A 88 14.55 0.94 -12.67
CA SER A 88 15.69 1.56 -13.37
C SER A 88 15.27 2.13 -14.70
N ASP A 89 16.04 3.11 -15.19
CA ASP A 89 15.86 3.73 -16.51
C ASP A 89 14.46 4.33 -16.73
N CYS A 90 13.92 4.94 -15.67
CA CYS A 90 12.61 5.56 -15.72
C CYS A 90 12.62 6.90 -16.44
N PRO A 91 11.61 7.18 -17.30
CA PRO A 91 11.37 8.54 -17.79
C PRO A 91 11.14 9.50 -16.62
N LYS A 92 11.53 10.75 -16.81
CA LYS A 92 11.33 11.78 -15.79
C LYS A 92 9.85 11.87 -15.38
N GLY A 93 9.59 11.79 -14.08
CA GLY A 93 8.24 11.86 -13.53
C GLY A 93 7.46 10.55 -13.52
N ASP A 94 8.03 9.47 -14.05
CA ASP A 94 7.43 8.14 -14.01
C ASP A 94 8.28 7.23 -13.13
N ASP A 95 7.82 6.94 -11.92
CA ASP A 95 8.53 6.13 -10.93
C ASP A 95 7.80 4.81 -10.60
N ARG A 96 6.89 4.37 -11.47
CA ARG A 96 6.13 3.13 -11.29
C ARG A 96 7.03 1.91 -11.31
N GLY A 97 6.75 0.94 -10.45
CA GLY A 97 7.47 -0.33 -10.41
C GLY A 97 8.37 -0.50 -9.20
N LYS A 98 8.18 0.30 -8.16
CA LYS A 98 8.85 0.08 -6.87
C LYS A 98 8.34 -1.22 -6.27
N ILE A 99 9.25 -2.06 -5.80
CA ILE A 99 8.91 -3.33 -5.15
C ILE A 99 8.94 -3.14 -3.65
N TYR A 100 7.86 -3.51 -2.99
CA TYR A 100 7.74 -3.49 -1.52
C TYR A 100 7.50 -4.89 -0.99
N LYS A 101 8.07 -5.16 0.17
CA LYS A 101 7.70 -6.32 0.99
C LYS A 101 6.78 -5.86 2.11
N THR A 102 5.60 -6.44 2.18
CA THR A 102 4.63 -6.16 3.22
C THR A 102 4.47 -7.37 4.11
N THR A 103 4.52 -7.15 5.43
CA THR A 103 4.23 -8.16 6.43
C THR A 103 2.98 -7.75 7.18
N ASP A 104 1.96 -8.60 7.14
CA ASP A 104 0.76 -8.44 7.95
C ASP A 104 1.10 -8.88 9.38
N LEU A 105 1.00 -7.95 10.33
CA LEU A 105 1.42 -8.21 11.71
C LEU A 105 0.40 -9.03 12.49
N ARG A 106 -0.83 -9.17 11.99
CA ARG A 106 -1.84 -10.04 12.60
C ARG A 106 -1.67 -11.49 12.16
N THR A 107 -1.47 -11.72 10.85
CA THR A 107 -1.36 -13.08 10.29
C THR A 107 0.06 -13.61 10.27
N HIS A 108 1.07 -12.74 10.41
CA HIS A 108 2.49 -13.03 10.22
C HIS A 108 2.84 -13.52 8.81
N ARG A 109 1.99 -13.24 7.84
CA ARG A 109 2.23 -13.54 6.43
C ARG A 109 2.82 -12.33 5.72
N SER A 110 3.62 -12.61 4.71
CA SER A 110 4.28 -11.57 3.93
C SER A 110 4.06 -11.79 2.43
N TRP A 111 4.12 -10.70 1.70
CA TRP A 111 4.15 -10.72 0.24
C TRP A 111 5.08 -9.64 -0.27
N MET A 112 5.61 -9.85 -1.48
CA MET A 112 6.50 -8.91 -2.14
C MET A 112 5.94 -8.62 -3.52
N LEU A 113 5.53 -7.38 -3.74
CA LEU A 113 4.82 -6.98 -4.94
C LEU A 113 5.20 -5.57 -5.37
N PRO A 114 5.03 -5.26 -6.67
CA PRO A 114 5.19 -3.90 -7.18
C PRO A 114 4.01 -2.99 -6.76
N ASP A 115 4.26 -1.70 -6.86
CA ASP A 115 3.28 -0.65 -6.61
C ASP A 115 2.44 -0.28 -7.84
N SER A 116 2.64 -0.96 -8.95
CA SER A 116 1.94 -0.70 -10.20
C SER A 116 1.88 -1.96 -11.06
N GLU A 117 0.85 -2.05 -11.89
CA GLU A 117 0.69 -3.14 -12.86
C GLU A 117 1.78 -3.13 -13.92
N HIS A 118 2.32 -1.96 -14.24
CA HIS A 118 3.35 -1.76 -15.24
C HIS A 118 4.54 -1.03 -14.63
N SER A 119 5.73 -1.40 -15.08
CA SER A 119 6.95 -0.68 -14.71
C SER A 119 7.03 0.67 -15.42
N CYS A 120 7.86 1.57 -14.91
CA CYS A 120 8.12 2.86 -15.55
C CYS A 120 8.55 2.68 -17.00
N GLY A 121 8.12 3.58 -17.88
CA GLY A 121 8.38 3.51 -19.30
C GLY A 121 7.57 2.47 -20.07
N GLY A 122 6.78 1.66 -19.37
CA GLY A 122 5.86 0.69 -19.95
C GLY A 122 4.49 1.30 -20.26
N ALA A 123 3.75 0.63 -21.10
CA ALA A 123 2.38 1.01 -21.43
C ALA A 123 1.43 0.70 -20.27
#